data_6548f894a934448122231fa48600599a
#
_entry.id   6548f894a934448122231fa48600599a
#
_cell.length_a   1.000
_cell.length_b   1.000
_cell.length_c   1.000
_cell.angle_alpha   90.00
_cell.angle_beta   90.00
_cell.angle_gamma   90.00
#
_symmetry.space_group_name_H-M   'P 1'
#
loop_
_entity.id
_entity.type
_entity.pdbx_description
1 polymer ?
#
loop_
_entity_poly.entity_id
_entity_poly.type
_entity_poly.pdbx_seq_one_letter_code
_entity_poly.pdbx_strand_id
1 'polypeptide(L)'
;MRFKRFFILLLVIVSVVSSSFAHREWSAENVPIPYLKDSTQYVSDPDGYLSKDQKDSANFYLQKLNLECGVQNVLVIVGHVKDQDAFRMSQDIGEKYGIGYKKTRRGLVMVIAVEDHKYFIAPGMGLEGELTDVDCDDIARACIVKYMRLNQPGMAVVTVSRSIYNKVKSGRTGISDVDDGPIGEDEWGFIIFFLIICFGIPLYLLIRYILEECGVIKKKPSFGKSSRQHKRHDDDWFPPFFLGGGGGFSGGSSSGGGFSGGSFGGGSFGGGGSGGGW
;
A
#
# COMPACT_ATOMS: atom_id res chain seq x y z
N MET A 1 -3.94 -7.34 -48.42
CA MET A 1 -3.93 -5.92 -48.00
C MET A 1 -4.55 -5.65 -46.61
N ARG A 2 -5.58 -6.35 -46.19
CA ARG A 2 -6.25 -6.15 -44.88
C ARG A 2 -5.37 -6.52 -43.68
N PHE A 3 -4.56 -7.54 -43.77
CA PHE A 3 -3.67 -8.01 -42.69
C PHE A 3 -2.53 -7.01 -42.38
N LYS A 4 -1.94 -6.36 -43.38
CA LYS A 4 -0.93 -5.30 -43.18
C LYS A 4 -1.49 -4.09 -42.47
N ARG A 5 -2.73 -3.68 -42.78
CA ARG A 5 -3.40 -2.56 -42.13
C ARG A 5 -3.74 -2.86 -40.67
N PHE A 6 -4.16 -4.09 -40.37
CA PHE A 6 -4.43 -4.55 -39.00
C PHE A 6 -3.15 -4.53 -38.14
N PHE A 7 -2.04 -5.01 -38.71
CA PHE A 7 -0.75 -5.04 -38.02
C PHE A 7 -0.20 -3.63 -37.76
N ILE A 8 -0.36 -2.72 -38.71
CA ILE A 8 0.02 -1.31 -38.53
C ILE A 8 -0.84 -0.65 -37.46
N LEU A 9 -2.15 -0.90 -37.45
CA LEU A 9 -3.06 -0.37 -36.43
C LEU A 9 -2.71 -0.90 -35.02
N LEU A 10 -2.40 -2.18 -34.90
CA LEU A 10 -1.95 -2.80 -33.65
C LEU A 10 -0.64 -2.18 -33.16
N LEU A 11 0.31 -1.93 -34.07
CA LEU A 11 1.60 -1.35 -33.74
C LEU A 11 1.47 0.12 -33.31
N VAL A 12 0.54 0.86 -33.92
CA VAL A 12 0.19 2.23 -33.50
C VAL A 12 -0.48 2.24 -32.12
N ILE A 13 -1.40 1.31 -31.85
CA ILE A 13 -2.04 1.18 -30.54
C ILE A 13 -1.01 0.86 -29.46
N VAL A 14 -0.09 -0.10 -29.73
CA VAL A 14 0.99 -0.44 -28.79
C VAL A 14 1.93 0.74 -28.56
N SER A 15 2.25 1.54 -29.59
CA SER A 15 3.12 2.71 -29.44
C SER A 15 2.45 3.86 -28.67
N VAL A 16 1.13 4.02 -28.75
CA VAL A 16 0.37 5.01 -27.99
C VAL A 16 0.27 4.64 -26.52
N VAL A 17 0.18 3.34 -26.20
CA VAL A 17 0.15 2.88 -24.79
C VAL A 17 1.51 3.01 -24.12
N SER A 18 2.61 3.04 -24.88
CA SER A 18 3.97 3.22 -24.36
C SER A 18 4.32 4.67 -24.04
N SER A 19 3.44 5.64 -24.32
CA SER A 19 3.71 7.06 -24.12
C SER A 19 3.18 7.53 -22.79
N SER A 20 4.10 7.89 -21.91
CA SER A 20 3.88 8.80 -20.77
C SER A 20 3.61 8.16 -19.41
N PHE A 21 4.47 7.30 -18.95
CA PHE A 21 4.84 7.41 -17.54
C PHE A 21 5.96 8.46 -17.45
N ALA A 22 5.59 9.74 -17.44
CA ALA A 22 6.50 10.78 -17.02
C ALA A 22 6.85 10.48 -15.56
N HIS A 23 8.05 10.00 -15.31
CA HIS A 23 8.58 9.78 -13.98
C HIS A 23 8.53 11.13 -13.24
N ARG A 24 7.62 11.23 -12.27
CA ARG A 24 7.49 12.44 -11.47
C ARG A 24 8.50 12.33 -10.34
N GLU A 25 9.53 13.18 -10.38
CA GLU A 25 10.46 13.31 -9.27
C GLU A 25 9.90 14.25 -8.21
N TRP A 26 9.96 13.82 -6.98
CA TRP A 26 9.50 14.58 -5.83
C TRP A 26 10.69 15.22 -5.08
N SER A 27 10.44 16.40 -4.57
CA SER A 27 11.38 17.16 -3.74
C SER A 27 10.61 17.91 -2.66
N ALA A 28 11.30 18.51 -1.72
CA ALA A 28 10.67 19.38 -0.72
C ALA A 28 9.86 20.54 -1.32
N GLU A 29 10.17 20.92 -2.57
CA GLU A 29 9.48 22.03 -3.25
C GLU A 29 8.07 21.68 -3.73
N ASN A 30 7.87 20.45 -4.18
CA ASN A 30 6.65 20.03 -4.88
C ASN A 30 5.85 18.93 -4.15
N VAL A 31 6.41 18.29 -3.11
CA VAL A 31 5.69 17.28 -2.34
C VAL A 31 4.58 17.93 -1.50
N PRO A 32 3.34 17.43 -1.58
CA PRO A 32 2.27 17.94 -0.72
C PRO A 32 2.49 17.51 0.74
N ILE A 33 2.26 18.41 1.67
CA ILE A 33 2.27 18.11 3.11
C ILE A 33 0.82 18.21 3.62
N PRO A 34 0.11 17.08 3.75
CA PRO A 34 -1.32 17.08 4.12
C PRO A 34 -1.59 17.72 5.47
N TYR A 35 -0.67 17.56 6.43
CA TYR A 35 -0.76 18.14 7.77
C TYR A 35 -1.04 19.66 7.77
N LEU A 36 -0.55 20.40 6.80
CA LEU A 36 -0.79 21.84 6.69
C LEU A 36 -2.24 22.17 6.35
N LYS A 37 -2.99 21.23 5.78
CA LYS A 37 -4.41 21.39 5.45
C LYS A 37 -5.32 20.73 6.50
N ASP A 38 -4.88 19.61 7.02
CA ASP A 38 -5.58 18.79 8.00
C ASP A 38 -4.59 18.26 9.03
N SER A 39 -4.65 18.77 10.24
CA SER A 39 -3.76 18.43 11.36
C SER A 39 -3.86 16.97 11.83
N THR A 40 -4.75 16.17 11.25
CA THR A 40 -4.85 14.73 11.50
C THR A 40 -4.09 13.88 10.48
N GLN A 41 -3.61 14.48 9.40
CA GLN A 41 -2.98 13.81 8.28
C GLN A 41 -1.46 14.04 8.28
N TYR A 42 -0.71 13.04 8.65
CA TYR A 42 0.76 13.06 8.76
C TYR A 42 1.46 12.40 7.58
N VAL A 43 0.71 11.58 6.81
CA VAL A 43 1.25 10.78 5.70
C VAL A 43 0.99 11.47 4.37
N SER A 44 2.07 11.77 3.65
CA SER A 44 2.05 12.25 2.27
C SER A 44 2.30 11.08 1.32
N ASP A 45 1.31 10.78 0.50
CA ASP A 45 1.36 9.72 -0.51
C ASP A 45 0.71 10.23 -1.80
N PRO A 46 1.43 11.07 -2.55
CA PRO A 46 0.91 11.65 -3.79
C PRO A 46 0.82 10.67 -4.95
N ASP A 47 1.59 9.58 -4.91
CA ASP A 47 1.62 8.57 -5.97
C ASP A 47 0.65 7.41 -5.71
N GLY A 48 0.05 7.33 -4.50
CA GLY A 48 -1.02 6.38 -4.20
C GLY A 48 -0.56 4.95 -3.89
N TYR A 49 0.58 4.80 -3.23
CA TYR A 49 1.09 3.48 -2.79
C TYR A 49 0.28 2.86 -1.65
N LEU A 50 -0.47 3.66 -0.91
CA LEU A 50 -1.17 3.24 0.28
C LEU A 50 -2.68 3.18 0.08
N SER A 51 -3.31 2.15 0.60
CA SER A 51 -4.77 2.13 0.75
C SER A 51 -5.22 3.15 1.81
N LYS A 52 -6.52 3.48 1.80
CA LYS A 52 -7.09 4.38 2.81
C LYS A 52 -6.88 3.85 4.23
N ASP A 53 -7.13 2.57 4.46
CA ASP A 53 -7.02 1.94 5.79
C ASP A 53 -5.58 1.94 6.29
N GLN A 54 -4.60 1.78 5.40
CA GLN A 54 -3.17 1.86 5.72
C GLN A 54 -2.76 3.29 6.09
N LYS A 55 -3.26 4.30 5.35
CA LYS A 55 -3.04 5.71 5.68
C LYS A 55 -3.65 6.06 7.03
N ASP A 56 -4.89 5.65 7.27
CA ASP A 56 -5.60 5.91 8.53
C ASP A 56 -4.87 5.25 9.72
N SER A 57 -4.40 4.01 9.55
CA SER A 57 -3.62 3.30 10.55
C SER A 57 -2.29 3.98 10.86
N ALA A 58 -1.56 4.42 9.85
CA ALA A 58 -0.30 5.14 10.03
C ALA A 58 -0.53 6.51 10.69
N ASN A 59 -1.51 7.27 10.21
CA ASN A 59 -1.90 8.56 10.78
C ASN A 59 -2.26 8.45 12.26
N PHE A 60 -2.94 7.36 12.68
CA PHE A 60 -3.27 7.11 14.08
C PHE A 60 -2.03 7.05 14.97
N TYR A 61 -0.98 6.30 14.58
CA TYR A 61 0.26 6.23 15.37
C TYR A 61 1.05 7.53 15.32
N LEU A 62 1.12 8.19 14.17
CA LEU A 62 1.82 9.46 13.99
C LEU A 62 1.12 10.60 14.75
N GLN A 63 -0.21 10.59 14.83
CA GLN A 63 -0.98 11.49 15.66
C GLN A 63 -0.68 11.27 17.15
N LYS A 64 -0.66 10.02 17.62
CA LYS A 64 -0.26 9.70 18.99
C LYS A 64 1.16 10.15 19.30
N LEU A 65 2.10 9.96 18.37
CA LEU A 65 3.47 10.43 18.50
C LEU A 65 3.51 11.95 18.71
N ASN A 66 2.68 12.69 17.99
CA ASN A 66 2.58 14.14 18.16
C ASN A 66 1.89 14.52 19.49
N LEU A 67 0.71 13.97 19.78
CA LEU A 67 -0.10 14.40 20.92
C LEU A 67 0.43 13.89 22.27
N GLU A 68 0.91 12.66 22.32
CA GLU A 68 1.34 12.04 23.59
C GLU A 68 2.85 12.21 23.86
N CYS A 69 3.66 12.23 22.80
CA CYS A 69 5.11 12.32 22.93
C CYS A 69 5.67 13.70 22.58
N GLY A 70 4.84 14.62 22.07
CA GLY A 70 5.26 15.97 21.69
C GLY A 70 6.26 15.99 20.54
N VAL A 71 6.11 15.10 19.55
CA VAL A 71 6.97 15.02 18.36
C VAL A 71 6.18 15.42 17.13
N GLN A 72 6.49 16.56 16.53
CA GLN A 72 5.93 16.92 15.23
C GLN A 72 6.56 16.04 14.14
N ASN A 73 5.74 15.47 13.29
CA ASN A 73 6.23 14.48 12.34
C ASN A 73 5.56 14.57 10.98
N VAL A 74 6.25 14.08 9.96
CA VAL A 74 5.76 13.89 8.59
C VAL A 74 6.38 12.62 8.03
N LEU A 75 5.55 11.78 7.40
CA LEU A 75 5.99 10.65 6.62
C LEU A 75 5.65 10.90 5.15
N VAL A 76 6.63 10.77 4.29
CA VAL A 76 6.49 10.89 2.84
C VAL A 76 6.79 9.55 2.20
N ILE A 77 5.85 9.05 1.39
CA ILE A 77 6.06 7.90 0.53
C ILE A 77 5.80 8.29 -0.92
N VAL A 78 6.80 8.10 -1.76
CA VAL A 78 6.81 8.54 -3.17
C VAL A 78 7.51 7.52 -4.05
N GLY A 79 7.32 7.60 -5.37
CA GLY A 79 8.04 6.75 -6.31
C GLY A 79 9.50 7.13 -6.41
N HIS A 80 9.76 8.35 -6.85
CA HIS A 80 11.10 8.85 -7.08
C HIS A 80 11.35 10.15 -6.33
N VAL A 81 12.53 10.26 -5.73
CA VAL A 81 13.02 11.51 -5.15
C VAL A 81 14.06 12.13 -6.06
N LYS A 82 14.11 13.45 -6.06
CA LYS A 82 15.10 14.20 -6.83
C LYS A 82 16.51 13.73 -6.47
N ASP A 83 17.33 13.50 -7.49
CA ASP A 83 18.70 13.00 -7.38
C ASP A 83 18.81 11.66 -6.63
N GLN A 84 17.70 10.94 -6.44
CA GLN A 84 17.62 9.72 -5.64
C GLN A 84 18.17 9.89 -4.21
N ASP A 85 18.05 11.09 -3.65
CA ASP A 85 18.63 11.45 -2.35
C ASP A 85 17.50 11.65 -1.30
N ALA A 86 17.10 10.55 -0.67
CA ALA A 86 16.09 10.55 0.38
C ALA A 86 16.56 11.30 1.63
N PHE A 87 17.88 11.29 1.93
CA PHE A 87 18.47 12.07 3.02
C PHE A 87 18.25 13.56 2.80
N ARG A 88 18.70 14.08 1.66
CA ARG A 88 18.58 15.49 1.35
C ARG A 88 17.10 15.93 1.34
N MET A 89 16.22 15.13 0.72
CA MET A 89 14.80 15.43 0.72
C MET A 89 14.22 15.52 2.13
N SER A 90 14.63 14.64 3.06
CA SER A 90 14.17 14.68 4.46
C SER A 90 14.63 15.94 5.20
N GLN A 91 15.88 16.34 5.00
CA GLN A 91 16.45 17.56 5.58
C GLN A 91 15.76 18.81 5.03
N ASP A 92 15.65 18.90 3.70
CA ASP A 92 14.98 20.03 3.03
C ASP A 92 13.51 20.18 3.46
N ILE A 93 12.77 19.07 3.65
CA ILE A 93 11.41 19.09 4.20
C ILE A 93 11.42 19.60 5.64
N GLY A 94 12.31 19.07 6.46
CA GLY A 94 12.43 19.45 7.86
C GLY A 94 12.72 20.94 8.04
N GLU A 95 13.66 21.49 7.26
CA GLU A 95 14.03 22.89 7.29
C GLU A 95 12.98 23.81 6.68
N LYS A 96 12.48 23.48 5.49
CA LYS A 96 11.52 24.29 4.76
C LYS A 96 10.22 24.50 5.53
N TYR A 97 9.70 23.44 6.10
CA TYR A 97 8.44 23.47 6.86
C TYR A 97 8.65 23.69 8.35
N GLY A 98 9.90 23.67 8.84
CA GLY A 98 10.22 23.86 10.25
C GLY A 98 9.61 22.78 11.14
N ILE A 99 9.70 21.50 10.73
CA ILE A 99 9.10 20.38 11.43
C ILE A 99 9.77 20.19 12.80
N GLY A 100 8.99 20.31 13.86
CA GLY A 100 9.44 20.25 15.24
C GLY A 100 9.02 21.49 16.03
N TYR A 101 8.92 21.34 17.36
CA TYR A 101 8.58 22.45 18.22
C TYR A 101 9.81 23.33 18.49
N LYS A 102 9.66 24.65 18.36
CA LYS A 102 10.76 25.61 18.52
C LYS A 102 11.52 25.46 19.83
N LYS A 103 10.84 25.13 20.92
CA LYS A 103 11.48 24.99 22.25
C LYS A 103 12.17 23.63 22.42
N THR A 104 11.53 22.55 22.02
CA THR A 104 12.00 21.19 22.25
C THR A 104 12.80 20.63 21.09
N ARG A 105 12.66 21.19 19.88
CA ARG A 105 13.26 20.72 18.61
C ARG A 105 12.93 19.26 18.31
N ARG A 106 11.78 18.78 18.84
CA ARG A 106 11.31 17.40 18.65
C ARG A 106 10.55 17.32 17.34
N GLY A 107 11.25 16.98 16.30
CA GLY A 107 10.75 16.77 14.95
C GLY A 107 11.09 15.39 14.45
N LEU A 108 10.37 14.90 13.45
CA LEU A 108 10.68 13.65 12.74
C LEU A 108 10.23 13.76 11.30
N VAL A 109 11.14 13.51 10.37
CA VAL A 109 10.81 13.39 8.95
C VAL A 109 11.21 12.00 8.48
N MET A 110 10.31 11.31 7.83
CA MET A 110 10.57 10.01 7.20
C MET A 110 10.29 10.12 5.70
N VAL A 111 11.21 9.66 4.90
CA VAL A 111 11.08 9.60 3.43
C VAL A 111 11.31 8.18 2.97
N ILE A 112 10.38 7.65 2.17
CA ILE A 112 10.46 6.33 1.52
C ILE A 112 10.25 6.55 0.03
N ALA A 113 11.30 6.26 -0.76
CA ALA A 113 11.29 6.34 -2.22
C ALA A 113 11.18 4.92 -2.78
N VAL A 114 9.98 4.54 -3.18
CA VAL A 114 9.64 3.14 -3.50
C VAL A 114 10.40 2.64 -4.72
N GLU A 115 10.39 3.40 -5.80
CA GLU A 115 11.03 3.01 -7.07
C GLU A 115 12.56 3.21 -7.04
N ASP A 116 13.05 4.13 -6.19
CA ASP A 116 14.48 4.34 -5.99
C ASP A 116 15.06 3.33 -5.00
N HIS A 117 14.21 2.54 -4.33
CA HIS A 117 14.60 1.58 -3.30
C HIS A 117 15.41 2.21 -2.17
N LYS A 118 15.02 3.43 -1.75
CA LYS A 118 15.72 4.21 -0.75
C LYS A 118 14.79 4.75 0.33
N TYR A 119 15.32 4.87 1.53
CA TYR A 119 14.60 5.52 2.63
C TYR A 119 15.55 6.36 3.46
N PHE A 120 14.98 7.28 4.24
CA PHE A 120 15.67 7.98 5.32
C PHE A 120 14.70 8.28 6.46
N ILE A 121 15.16 8.09 7.72
CA ILE A 121 14.50 8.49 8.94
C ILE A 121 15.34 9.58 9.58
N ALA A 122 14.84 10.81 9.63
CA ALA A 122 15.53 11.99 10.14
C ALA A 122 14.88 12.44 11.46
N PRO A 123 15.43 12.09 12.62
CA PRO A 123 15.04 12.70 13.89
C PRO A 123 15.57 14.12 13.97
N GLY A 124 14.80 15.03 14.55
CA GLY A 124 15.26 16.36 14.91
C GLY A 124 16.15 16.32 16.15
N MET A 125 16.99 17.32 16.33
CA MET A 125 18.00 17.38 17.40
C MET A 125 17.45 17.11 18.80
N GLY A 126 16.21 17.50 19.09
CA GLY A 126 15.57 17.24 20.39
C GLY A 126 15.00 15.83 20.56
N LEU A 127 15.10 14.98 19.53
CA LEU A 127 14.62 13.60 19.55
C LEU A 127 15.76 12.56 19.51
N GLU A 128 16.97 12.97 19.10
CA GLU A 128 18.12 12.08 18.91
C GLU A 128 18.50 11.26 20.17
N GLY A 129 18.24 11.79 21.37
CA GLY A 129 18.47 11.09 22.64
C GLY A 129 17.51 9.96 22.94
N GLU A 130 16.30 9.96 22.35
CA GLU A 130 15.25 8.93 22.56
C GLU A 130 15.10 8.01 21.36
N LEU A 131 15.40 8.53 20.17
CA LEU A 131 15.43 7.81 18.91
C LEU A 131 16.80 8.01 18.26
N THR A 132 17.74 7.15 18.66
CA THR A 132 19.13 7.22 18.19
C THR A 132 19.27 6.72 16.74
N ASP A 133 20.41 6.99 16.10
CA ASP A 133 20.68 6.51 14.74
C ASP A 133 20.63 4.97 14.67
N VAL A 134 21.08 4.28 15.73
CA VAL A 134 20.99 2.82 15.83
C VAL A 134 19.53 2.37 15.91
N ASP A 135 18.72 3.05 16.72
CA ASP A 135 17.28 2.75 16.80
C ASP A 135 16.59 2.97 15.45
N CYS A 136 16.95 4.04 14.74
CA CYS A 136 16.43 4.31 13.41
C CYS A 136 16.80 3.19 12.42
N ASP A 137 18.05 2.70 12.47
CA ASP A 137 18.52 1.62 11.61
C ASP A 137 17.81 0.30 11.91
N ASP A 138 17.70 -0.08 13.18
CA ASP A 138 17.00 -1.29 13.60
C ASP A 138 15.52 -1.27 13.20
N ILE A 139 14.84 -0.15 13.45
CA ILE A 139 13.44 0.04 13.04
C ILE A 139 13.31 0.00 11.51
N ALA A 140 14.18 0.68 10.79
CA ALA A 140 14.12 0.70 9.33
C ALA A 140 14.33 -0.68 8.73
N ARG A 141 15.30 -1.46 9.23
CA ARG A 141 15.54 -2.84 8.76
C ARG A 141 14.34 -3.74 9.02
N ALA A 142 13.79 -3.69 10.23
CA ALA A 142 12.70 -4.56 10.63
C ALA A 142 11.36 -4.16 10.01
N CYS A 143 11.12 -2.86 9.77
CA CYS A 143 9.83 -2.36 9.31
C CYS A 143 9.86 -1.94 7.83
N ILE A 144 10.84 -1.16 7.40
CA ILE A 144 10.87 -0.67 6.02
C ILE A 144 11.45 -1.71 5.08
N VAL A 145 12.72 -2.10 5.30
CA VAL A 145 13.46 -3.02 4.40
C VAL A 145 12.74 -4.36 4.27
N LYS A 146 12.29 -4.95 5.39
CA LYS A 146 11.57 -6.23 5.41
C LYS A 146 10.35 -6.19 4.48
N TYR A 147 9.44 -5.24 4.70
CA TYR A 147 8.17 -5.19 3.97
C TYR A 147 8.31 -4.63 2.55
N MET A 148 9.28 -3.75 2.31
CA MET A 148 9.55 -3.26 0.95
C MET A 148 10.10 -4.37 0.05
N ARG A 149 10.97 -5.25 0.55
CA ARG A 149 11.41 -6.46 -0.18
C ARG A 149 10.26 -7.43 -0.51
N LEU A 150 9.21 -7.42 0.30
CA LEU A 150 7.99 -8.19 0.05
C LEU A 150 6.97 -7.43 -0.84
N ASN A 151 7.34 -6.27 -1.36
CA ASN A 151 6.46 -5.38 -2.13
C ASN A 151 5.18 -4.99 -1.36
N GLN A 152 5.31 -4.74 -0.06
CA GLN A 152 4.22 -4.37 0.85
C GLN A 152 4.45 -2.98 1.46
N PRO A 153 4.40 -1.89 0.68
CA PRO A 153 4.68 -0.54 1.15
C PRO A 153 3.73 -0.08 2.27
N GLY A 154 2.47 -0.50 2.22
CA GLY A 154 1.50 -0.19 3.26
C GLY A 154 1.88 -0.77 4.62
N MET A 155 2.36 -2.02 4.67
CA MET A 155 2.83 -2.64 5.90
C MET A 155 4.10 -1.96 6.41
N ALA A 156 5.01 -1.57 5.51
CA ALA A 156 6.21 -0.82 5.88
C ALA A 156 5.85 0.48 6.61
N VAL A 157 4.93 1.27 6.04
CA VAL A 157 4.51 2.56 6.59
C VAL A 157 3.78 2.41 7.92
N VAL A 158 2.86 1.45 8.05
CA VAL A 158 2.11 1.22 9.30
C VAL A 158 3.04 0.72 10.41
N THR A 159 3.91 -0.25 10.10
CA THR A 159 4.80 -0.85 11.12
C THR A 159 5.88 0.12 11.57
N VAL A 160 6.49 0.90 10.68
CA VAL A 160 7.49 1.91 11.06
C VAL A 160 6.86 3.00 11.94
N SER A 161 5.65 3.47 11.60
CA SER A 161 4.92 4.46 12.40
C SER A 161 4.63 3.95 13.82
N ARG A 162 4.18 2.69 13.94
CA ARG A 162 3.92 2.04 15.22
C ARG A 162 5.20 1.85 16.05
N SER A 163 6.27 1.35 15.42
CA SER A 163 7.52 1.05 16.10
C SER A 163 8.21 2.31 16.63
N ILE A 164 8.19 3.41 15.86
CA ILE A 164 8.72 4.70 16.30
C ILE A 164 7.88 5.25 17.47
N TYR A 165 6.54 5.21 17.38
CA TYR A 165 5.69 5.63 18.49
C TYR A 165 6.01 4.84 19.76
N ASN A 166 6.11 3.50 19.67
CA ASN A 166 6.41 2.64 20.81
C ASN A 166 7.80 2.95 21.39
N LYS A 167 8.81 3.14 20.54
CA LYS A 167 10.18 3.48 20.97
C LYS A 167 10.20 4.78 21.76
N VAL A 168 9.62 5.85 21.25
CA VAL A 168 9.60 7.15 21.91
C VAL A 168 8.75 7.14 23.16
N LYS A 169 7.63 6.38 23.17
CA LYS A 169 6.70 6.30 24.31
C LYS A 169 7.25 5.45 25.47
N SER A 170 7.86 4.31 25.18
CA SER A 170 8.20 3.28 26.16
C SER A 170 9.68 2.89 26.20
N GLY A 171 10.51 3.46 25.32
CA GLY A 171 11.90 3.08 25.15
C GLY A 171 12.11 1.74 24.44
N ARG A 172 11.05 1.07 23.99
CA ARG A 172 11.11 -0.22 23.30
C ARG A 172 10.47 -0.10 21.92
N THR A 173 11.12 -0.64 20.91
CA THR A 173 10.61 -0.59 19.53
C THR A 173 9.36 -1.45 19.31
N GLY A 174 9.13 -2.46 20.16
CA GLY A 174 8.06 -3.43 19.97
C GLY A 174 8.23 -4.29 18.71
N ILE A 175 9.44 -4.36 18.15
CA ILE A 175 9.72 -5.11 16.91
C ILE A 175 9.54 -6.62 17.12
N SER A 176 9.82 -7.14 18.33
CA SER A 176 9.55 -8.53 18.67
C SER A 176 8.06 -8.87 18.75
N ASP A 177 7.20 -7.85 18.92
CA ASP A 177 5.74 -7.97 18.97
C ASP A 177 5.10 -7.74 17.59
N VAL A 178 5.90 -7.42 16.56
CA VAL A 178 5.47 -7.43 15.17
C VAL A 178 5.43 -8.87 14.75
N ASP A 179 4.29 -9.47 15.04
CA ASP A 179 3.92 -10.81 14.69
C ASP A 179 4.41 -11.13 13.27
N ASP A 180 5.22 -12.19 13.15
CA ASP A 180 5.46 -12.87 11.89
C ASP A 180 4.17 -13.61 11.49
N GLY A 181 3.03 -12.93 11.61
CA GLY A 181 1.75 -13.43 11.16
C GLY A 181 1.92 -13.96 9.74
N PRO A 182 1.39 -15.12 9.42
CA PRO A 182 1.61 -15.75 8.13
C PRO A 182 1.23 -14.73 7.06
N ILE A 183 2.19 -14.42 6.21
CA ILE A 183 1.98 -13.71 4.95
C ILE A 183 0.85 -14.48 4.30
N GLY A 184 -0.31 -13.81 4.14
CA GLY A 184 -1.53 -14.47 3.71
C GLY A 184 -1.25 -15.42 2.56
N GLU A 185 -1.32 -16.71 2.82
CA GLU A 185 -1.19 -17.77 1.81
C GLU A 185 -2.33 -17.72 0.79
N ASP A 186 -3.26 -16.79 0.97
CA ASP A 186 -4.50 -16.72 0.20
C ASP A 186 -4.32 -16.15 -1.22
N GLU A 187 -3.23 -15.42 -1.49
CA GLU A 187 -2.97 -14.93 -2.85
C GLU A 187 -2.52 -16.02 -3.82
N TRP A 188 -1.84 -17.04 -3.34
CA TRP A 188 -1.43 -18.18 -4.18
C TRP A 188 -2.63 -19.01 -4.66
N GLY A 189 -3.68 -19.10 -3.84
CA GLY A 189 -4.92 -19.76 -4.21
C GLY A 189 -5.58 -19.12 -5.43
N PHE A 190 -5.64 -17.81 -5.52
CA PHE A 190 -6.17 -17.08 -6.65
C PHE A 190 -5.30 -17.24 -7.91
N ILE A 191 -3.98 -17.20 -7.78
CA ILE A 191 -3.05 -17.38 -8.90
C ILE A 191 -3.16 -18.80 -9.46
N ILE A 192 -3.16 -19.82 -8.60
CA ILE A 192 -3.32 -21.22 -9.00
C ILE A 192 -4.70 -21.44 -9.65
N PHE A 193 -5.76 -20.89 -9.07
CA PHE A 193 -7.11 -20.97 -9.64
C PHE A 193 -7.19 -20.32 -11.03
N PHE A 194 -6.58 -19.14 -11.19
CA PHE A 194 -6.52 -18.44 -12.48
C PHE A 194 -5.69 -19.21 -13.52
N LEU A 195 -4.57 -19.80 -13.13
CA LEU A 195 -3.75 -20.65 -13.99
C LEU A 195 -4.50 -21.92 -14.44
N ILE A 196 -5.27 -22.55 -13.55
CA ILE A 196 -6.10 -23.71 -13.88
C ILE A 196 -7.19 -23.33 -14.89
N ILE A 197 -7.82 -22.18 -14.74
CA ILE A 197 -8.85 -21.71 -15.68
C ILE A 197 -8.22 -21.33 -17.02
N CYS A 198 -7.13 -20.55 -17.02
CA CYS A 198 -6.53 -20.04 -18.26
C CYS A 198 -5.78 -21.10 -19.06
N PHE A 199 -5.16 -22.07 -18.40
CA PHE A 199 -4.35 -23.09 -19.07
C PHE A 199 -4.92 -24.51 -18.91
N GLY A 200 -5.49 -24.84 -17.76
CA GLY A 200 -5.98 -26.20 -17.48
C GLY A 200 -7.21 -26.56 -18.31
N ILE A 201 -8.19 -25.66 -18.41
CA ILE A 201 -9.41 -25.93 -19.18
C ILE A 201 -9.15 -26.00 -20.70
N PRO A 202 -8.44 -25.04 -21.31
CA PRO A 202 -8.09 -25.13 -22.74
C PRO A 202 -7.25 -26.36 -23.06
N LEU A 203 -6.27 -26.69 -22.21
CA LEU A 203 -5.42 -27.86 -22.37
C LEU A 203 -6.24 -29.16 -22.27
N TYR A 204 -7.15 -29.25 -21.29
CA TYR A 204 -8.08 -30.38 -21.16
C TYR A 204 -8.97 -30.53 -22.39
N LEU A 205 -9.51 -29.45 -22.94
CA LEU A 205 -10.33 -29.47 -24.12
C LEU A 205 -9.52 -29.89 -25.39
N LEU A 206 -8.27 -29.42 -25.46
CA LEU A 206 -7.36 -29.78 -26.55
C LEU A 206 -6.99 -31.27 -26.48
N ILE A 207 -6.66 -31.81 -25.33
CA ILE A 207 -6.37 -33.23 -25.14
C ILE A 207 -7.61 -34.05 -25.44
N ARG A 208 -8.77 -33.66 -25.02
CA ARG A 208 -10.03 -34.34 -25.32
C ARG A 208 -10.30 -34.34 -26.83
N TYR A 209 -10.10 -33.22 -27.52
CA TYR A 209 -10.24 -33.10 -28.94
C TYR A 209 -9.30 -34.06 -29.67
N ILE A 210 -8.02 -34.13 -29.30
CA ILE A 210 -7.04 -35.03 -29.87
C ILE A 210 -7.44 -36.50 -29.62
N LEU A 211 -7.92 -36.85 -28.46
CA LEU A 211 -8.36 -38.20 -28.10
C LEU A 211 -9.63 -38.62 -28.87
N GLU A 212 -10.53 -37.69 -29.17
CA GLU A 212 -11.70 -37.92 -30.05
C GLU A 212 -11.25 -38.15 -31.52
N GLU A 213 -10.26 -37.40 -31.99
CA GLU A 213 -9.72 -37.52 -33.35
C GLU A 213 -8.93 -38.83 -33.52
N CYS A 214 -8.17 -39.24 -32.50
CA CYS A 214 -7.44 -40.51 -32.47
C CYS A 214 -8.33 -41.74 -32.22
N GLY A 215 -9.65 -41.58 -32.07
CA GLY A 215 -10.60 -42.68 -31.94
C GLY A 215 -10.56 -43.43 -30.61
N VAL A 216 -9.84 -42.89 -29.62
CA VAL A 216 -9.71 -43.50 -28.29
C VAL A 216 -11.00 -43.29 -27.45
N ILE A 217 -11.71 -42.19 -27.70
CA ILE A 217 -12.98 -41.85 -27.02
C ILE A 217 -14.11 -41.85 -28.08
N LYS A 218 -15.08 -42.75 -27.98
CA LYS A 218 -16.24 -42.79 -28.86
C LYS A 218 -17.16 -41.60 -28.56
N LYS A 219 -17.54 -40.86 -29.60
CA LYS A 219 -18.57 -39.78 -29.49
C LYS A 219 -19.87 -40.35 -28.89
N LYS A 220 -20.37 -39.79 -27.83
CA LYS A 220 -21.72 -40.08 -27.32
C LYS A 220 -22.74 -39.69 -28.40
N PRO A 221 -23.67 -40.57 -28.77
CA PRO A 221 -24.70 -40.26 -29.73
C PRO A 221 -25.55 -39.08 -29.18
N SER A 222 -25.74 -38.09 -30.05
CA SER A 222 -26.70 -36.99 -29.82
C SER A 222 -28.08 -37.57 -29.64
N PHE A 223 -28.64 -37.53 -28.46
CA PHE A 223 -30.00 -37.95 -28.18
C PHE A 223 -30.95 -36.88 -28.71
N GLY A 224 -31.70 -37.28 -29.74
CA GLY A 224 -32.70 -36.45 -30.39
C GLY A 224 -33.78 -36.00 -29.42
N LYS A 225 -34.25 -34.77 -29.60
CA LYS A 225 -35.40 -34.20 -28.95
C LYS A 225 -36.63 -35.11 -29.11
N SER A 226 -37.06 -35.77 -28.07
CA SER A 226 -38.40 -36.32 -27.96
C SER A 226 -39.20 -35.44 -27.00
N SER A 227 -40.16 -34.76 -27.59
CA SER A 227 -41.21 -34.05 -26.88
C SER A 227 -42.12 -35.05 -26.16
N ARG A 228 -42.18 -34.98 -24.85
CA ARG A 228 -43.37 -35.48 -24.11
C ARG A 228 -43.68 -34.58 -22.93
N GLN A 229 -44.89 -34.11 -22.98
CA GLN A 229 -45.65 -33.36 -21.99
C GLN A 229 -45.82 -34.10 -20.65
N HIS A 230 -45.98 -33.27 -19.64
CA HIS A 230 -46.81 -33.42 -18.43
C HIS A 230 -46.35 -34.34 -17.30
N LYS A 231 -45.99 -33.80 -16.16
CA LYS A 231 -46.84 -33.70 -14.96
C LYS A 231 -46.12 -32.92 -13.88
N ARG A 232 -46.88 -31.99 -13.29
CA ARG A 232 -46.55 -31.34 -12.02
C ARG A 232 -46.40 -32.39 -10.93
N HIS A 233 -45.33 -32.25 -10.15
CA HIS A 233 -45.38 -32.61 -8.73
C HIS A 233 -44.49 -31.61 -8.02
N ASP A 234 -45.13 -30.88 -7.13
CA ASP A 234 -44.55 -30.02 -6.14
C ASP A 234 -43.75 -30.89 -5.16
N ASP A 235 -42.51 -30.61 -4.97
CA ASP A 235 -41.81 -30.92 -3.71
C ASP A 235 -40.59 -29.99 -3.62
N ASP A 236 -40.72 -29.08 -2.68
CA ASP A 236 -39.75 -28.10 -2.25
C ASP A 236 -38.49 -28.77 -1.70
N TRP A 237 -37.33 -28.51 -2.32
CA TRP A 237 -36.07 -28.64 -1.68
C TRP A 237 -35.20 -27.43 -2.05
N PHE A 238 -35.31 -26.36 -1.27
CA PHE A 238 -34.34 -25.32 -1.18
C PHE A 238 -33.57 -25.50 0.13
N PRO A 239 -32.22 -25.67 0.09
CA PRO A 239 -31.44 -25.50 1.28
C PRO A 239 -31.45 -24.02 1.68
N PRO A 240 -31.61 -23.70 2.97
CA PRO A 240 -31.66 -22.32 3.43
C PRO A 240 -30.28 -21.71 3.32
N PHE A 241 -30.10 -20.81 2.35
CA PHE A 241 -29.00 -19.87 2.38
C PHE A 241 -29.30 -18.89 3.51
N PHE A 242 -28.48 -18.92 4.51
CA PHE A 242 -28.48 -18.00 5.63
C PHE A 242 -28.17 -16.59 5.15
N LEU A 243 -29.20 -15.81 4.90
CA LEU A 243 -29.08 -14.36 4.83
C LEU A 243 -29.26 -13.85 6.25
N GLY A 244 -28.15 -13.82 7.00
CA GLY A 244 -28.09 -13.24 8.33
C GLY A 244 -27.92 -11.75 8.27
N GLY A 245 -28.93 -11.04 8.77
CA GLY A 245 -28.82 -9.91 9.64
C GLY A 245 -28.37 -8.59 9.04
N GLY A 246 -29.32 -7.80 8.57
CA GLY A 246 -29.20 -6.36 8.46
C GLY A 246 -29.06 -5.73 9.84
N GLY A 247 -27.90 -5.17 10.13
CA GLY A 247 -27.69 -4.20 11.19
C GLY A 247 -27.75 -2.81 10.58
N GLY A 248 -28.91 -2.13 10.75
CA GLY A 248 -29.05 -0.73 10.40
C GLY A 248 -28.21 0.11 11.34
N PHE A 249 -27.18 0.78 10.83
CA PHE A 249 -26.56 1.89 11.51
C PHE A 249 -27.28 3.17 11.07
N SER A 250 -28.04 3.73 12.00
CA SER A 250 -28.64 5.03 11.90
C SER A 250 -27.57 6.09 11.65
N GLY A 251 -27.80 6.92 10.65
CA GLY A 251 -26.96 8.03 10.30
C GLY A 251 -26.85 9.03 11.44
N GLY A 252 -25.64 9.15 11.98
CA GLY A 252 -25.25 10.33 12.73
C GLY A 252 -24.88 11.41 11.74
N SER A 253 -25.64 12.48 11.69
CA SER A 253 -25.28 13.71 11.00
C SER A 253 -24.00 14.25 11.61
N SER A 254 -22.88 14.08 10.95
CA SER A 254 -21.67 14.78 11.28
C SER A 254 -21.85 16.25 10.88
N SER A 255 -22.06 17.10 11.87
CA SER A 255 -21.82 18.54 11.77
C SER A 255 -20.42 18.74 11.20
N GLY A 256 -20.32 19.51 10.13
CA GLY A 256 -19.06 19.85 9.48
C GLY A 256 -18.15 20.60 10.45
N GLY A 257 -17.27 19.87 11.10
CA GLY A 257 -16.12 20.42 11.77
C GLY A 257 -15.14 20.84 10.68
N GLY A 258 -14.91 22.13 10.53
CA GLY A 258 -13.87 22.64 9.63
C GLY A 258 -12.54 22.03 10.06
N PHE A 259 -11.87 21.32 9.14
CA PHE A 259 -10.53 20.80 9.38
C PHE A 259 -9.60 21.98 9.61
N SER A 260 -9.00 22.05 10.80
CA SER A 260 -7.97 23.04 11.11
C SER A 260 -6.65 22.53 10.57
N GLY A 261 -6.01 23.30 9.73
CA GLY A 261 -4.66 23.01 9.26
C GLY A 261 -3.67 23.00 10.43
N GLY A 262 -2.72 22.09 10.40
CA GLY A 262 -1.61 22.06 11.34
C GLY A 262 -0.55 23.11 10.99
N SER A 263 0.26 23.51 11.97
CA SER A 263 1.45 24.32 11.76
C SER A 263 2.64 23.71 12.46
N PHE A 264 3.81 23.84 11.88
CA PHE A 264 5.06 23.39 12.47
C PHE A 264 5.75 24.54 13.23
N GLY A 265 6.49 24.20 14.26
CA GLY A 265 7.00 25.14 15.24
C GLY A 265 8.43 25.65 15.00
N GLY A 266 9.11 25.23 13.95
CA GLY A 266 10.49 25.64 13.64
C GLY A 266 11.53 24.78 14.32
N GLY A 267 11.48 23.46 14.08
CA GLY A 267 12.51 22.50 14.49
C GLY A 267 13.80 22.68 13.70
N SER A 268 14.86 22.04 14.14
CA SER A 268 16.12 21.95 13.39
C SER A 268 16.60 20.50 13.36
N PHE A 269 17.20 20.13 12.24
CA PHE A 269 17.72 18.80 11.97
C PHE A 269 19.25 18.86 11.99
N GLY A 270 19.90 17.98 12.78
CA GLY A 270 21.34 17.94 12.97
C GLY A 270 22.09 17.02 12.01
N GLY A 271 21.36 16.40 11.07
CA GLY A 271 21.92 15.40 10.16
C GLY A 271 22.02 13.99 10.76
N GLY A 272 21.48 13.76 11.96
CA GLY A 272 21.32 12.43 12.54
C GLY A 272 20.22 11.63 11.84
N GLY A 273 20.13 10.33 12.17
CA GLY A 273 19.16 9.41 11.62
C GLY A 273 19.78 8.23 10.88
N SER A 274 18.94 7.45 10.22
CA SER A 274 19.39 6.32 9.42
C SER A 274 18.73 6.30 8.06
N GLY A 275 19.50 5.93 7.05
CA GLY A 275 19.07 5.76 5.69
C GLY A 275 19.69 4.56 5.02
N GLY A 276 19.05 4.08 3.99
CA GLY A 276 19.53 2.91 3.27
C GLY A 276 18.66 2.55 2.07
N GLY A 277 18.80 1.30 1.63
CA GLY A 277 18.03 0.75 0.52
C GLY A 277 17.68 -0.73 0.76
N TRP A 278 16.86 -1.30 -0.14
CA TRP A 278 16.44 -2.69 -0.09
C TRP A 278 16.58 -3.37 -1.44
#